data_79cc8c8244e1c45bb09a3f8fe4edb524
#
_entry.id   79cc8c8244e1c45bb09a3f8fe4edb524
#
_cell.length_a   1.000
_cell.length_b   1.000
_cell.length_c   1.000
_cell.angle_alpha   90.00
_cell.angle_beta   90.00
_cell.angle_gamma   90.00
#
_symmetry.space_group_name_H-M   'P 1'
#
loop_
_entity.id
_entity.type
_entity.pdbx_description
1 polymer ?
#
loop_
_entity_poly.entity_id
_entity_poly.type
_entity_poly.pdbx_seq_one_letter_code
_entity_poly.pdbx_strand_id
1 'polypeptide(L)'
;MKILHVLLTQLPIPPNDYGGTERVLWALYQGQKALGHDVKFLTKHNGNHPDGLLYDDAQPLETQIQGWADIIHFHFPYDGDIKTPYVCTEHSNSETPRQFNINTIYLSKKHADNNTATCYVHNGLFWPDYGEPNLTSPKHYMHFLAKASWRIKNLQGTVRIAKGAGMPLQVLGGHRFNIRRNPYFYLSNKLNFHGMVGGQQKNDLIANSKGLIFPVLWHEPFGLAVIESLYLGCPVFATPFGAMPDIVSQEVGVLSDSYAVLTEAVKDVARFDRRACHEHAKSHFSHMAMSKAYLDCYERVLAGESLNPSRPVSKPNIKARQKMSDE
;
A
#
# COMPACT_ATOMS: atom_id res chain seq x y z
N MET A 1 13.11 0.20 -23.06
CA MET A 1 13.17 -1.22 -22.62
C MET A 1 11.82 -1.89 -22.83
N LYS A 2 11.84 -3.20 -23.06
CA LYS A 2 10.67 -4.08 -23.03
C LYS A 2 10.57 -4.68 -21.62
N ILE A 3 9.52 -4.37 -20.91
CA ILE A 3 9.33 -4.74 -19.50
C ILE A 3 8.13 -5.66 -19.37
N LEU A 4 8.31 -6.84 -18.78
CA LEU A 4 7.22 -7.76 -18.48
C LEU A 4 6.97 -7.82 -16.97
N HIS A 5 5.82 -7.33 -16.52
CA HIS A 5 5.36 -7.54 -15.15
C HIS A 5 4.65 -8.89 -15.03
N VAL A 6 4.91 -9.62 -13.95
CA VAL A 6 4.26 -10.89 -13.66
C VAL A 6 3.58 -10.81 -12.29
N LEU A 7 2.25 -10.89 -12.28
CA LEU A 7 1.42 -10.93 -11.08
C LEU A 7 0.31 -11.95 -11.26
N LEU A 8 0.43 -13.12 -10.64
CA LEU A 8 -0.52 -14.21 -10.78
C LEU A 8 -1.77 -13.98 -9.90
N THR A 9 -2.49 -12.91 -10.18
CA THR A 9 -3.72 -12.50 -9.50
C THR A 9 -4.96 -12.91 -10.29
N GLN A 10 -6.08 -13.14 -9.57
CA GLN A 10 -7.41 -13.35 -10.15
C GLN A 10 -8.19 -12.05 -10.35
N LEU A 11 -7.64 -10.93 -9.87
CA LEU A 11 -8.27 -9.62 -10.04
C LEU A 11 -7.88 -8.99 -11.38
N PRO A 12 -8.78 -8.24 -12.03
CA PRO A 12 -8.46 -7.54 -13.27
C PRO A 12 -7.39 -6.43 -13.03
N ILE A 13 -6.69 -6.06 -14.10
CA ILE A 13 -5.78 -4.92 -14.14
C ILE A 13 -6.32 -3.92 -15.17
N PRO A 14 -6.70 -2.67 -14.79
CA PRO A 14 -6.78 -2.16 -13.42
C PRO A 14 -7.86 -2.84 -12.58
N PRO A 15 -7.75 -2.87 -11.24
CA PRO A 15 -8.77 -3.45 -10.39
C PRO A 15 -9.97 -2.49 -10.25
N ASN A 16 -11.19 -3.05 -10.33
CA ASN A 16 -12.43 -2.26 -10.22
C ASN A 16 -12.62 -1.70 -8.80
N ASP A 17 -12.51 -2.58 -7.78
CA ASP A 17 -12.81 -2.24 -6.38
C ASP A 17 -11.61 -2.43 -5.45
N TYR A 18 -11.42 -3.65 -4.94
CA TYR A 18 -10.33 -4.04 -4.09
C TYR A 18 -9.17 -4.59 -4.92
N GLY A 19 -7.93 -4.32 -4.49
CA GLY A 19 -6.72 -4.83 -5.15
C GLY A 19 -5.56 -3.87 -4.95
N GLY A 20 -4.79 -4.06 -3.87
CA GLY A 20 -3.66 -3.16 -3.55
C GLY A 20 -2.49 -3.34 -4.50
N THR A 21 -2.03 -4.59 -4.66
CA THR A 21 -0.90 -4.91 -5.55
C THR A 21 -1.24 -4.66 -7.01
N GLU A 22 -2.49 -4.93 -7.42
CA GLU A 22 -3.00 -4.68 -8.75
C GLU A 22 -3.00 -3.18 -9.09
N ARG A 23 -3.34 -2.31 -8.13
CA ARG A 23 -3.26 -0.84 -8.29
C ARG A 23 -1.81 -0.37 -8.42
N VAL A 24 -0.90 -0.97 -7.67
CA VAL A 24 0.54 -0.67 -7.78
C VAL A 24 1.07 -1.10 -9.15
N LEU A 25 0.73 -2.30 -9.62
CA LEU A 25 1.11 -2.75 -10.96
C LEU A 25 0.54 -1.83 -12.03
N TRP A 26 -0.75 -1.46 -11.94
CA TRP A 26 -1.38 -0.52 -12.86
C TRP A 26 -0.68 0.83 -12.89
N ALA A 27 -0.38 1.39 -11.72
CA ALA A 27 0.34 2.65 -11.60
C ALA A 27 1.75 2.56 -12.23
N LEU A 28 2.45 1.45 -11.99
CA LEU A 28 3.78 1.22 -12.54
C LEU A 28 3.73 1.06 -14.07
N TYR A 29 2.76 0.31 -14.59
CA TYR A 29 2.50 0.19 -16.02
C TYR A 29 2.28 1.57 -16.67
N GLN A 30 1.37 2.39 -16.11
CA GLN A 30 1.08 3.73 -16.63
C GLN A 30 2.31 4.64 -16.63
N GLY A 31 3.08 4.65 -15.55
CA GLY A 31 4.26 5.50 -15.44
C GLY A 31 5.39 5.07 -16.39
N GLN A 32 5.62 3.78 -16.54
CA GLN A 32 6.65 3.27 -17.46
C GLN A 32 6.26 3.49 -18.94
N LYS A 33 4.99 3.30 -19.29
CA LYS A 33 4.48 3.65 -20.64
C LYS A 33 4.65 5.15 -20.93
N ALA A 34 4.32 6.01 -19.96
CA ALA A 34 4.50 7.46 -20.10
C ALA A 34 5.98 7.86 -20.25
N LEU A 35 6.92 7.07 -19.72
CA LEU A 35 8.37 7.24 -19.89
C LEU A 35 8.91 6.61 -21.19
N GLY A 36 8.05 6.11 -22.07
CA GLY A 36 8.41 5.61 -23.39
C GLY A 36 8.90 4.16 -23.44
N HIS A 37 8.60 3.37 -22.40
CA HIS A 37 8.92 1.94 -22.38
C HIS A 37 7.80 1.09 -23.01
N ASP A 38 8.18 -0.07 -23.57
CA ASP A 38 7.23 -1.06 -24.03
C ASP A 38 6.94 -2.03 -22.87
N VAL A 39 5.70 -1.99 -22.35
CA VAL A 39 5.34 -2.65 -21.10
C VAL A 39 4.17 -3.59 -21.33
N LYS A 40 4.29 -4.82 -20.84
CA LYS A 40 3.22 -5.82 -20.77
C LYS A 40 3.10 -6.38 -19.36
N PHE A 41 1.98 -7.00 -19.06
CA PHE A 41 1.79 -7.69 -17.80
C PHE A 41 1.11 -9.06 -18.00
N LEU A 42 1.63 -10.08 -17.31
CA LEU A 42 1.12 -11.45 -17.31
C LEU A 42 0.34 -11.69 -16.00
N THR A 43 -0.94 -12.00 -16.12
CA THR A 43 -1.86 -12.21 -14.97
C THR A 43 -2.85 -13.32 -15.28
N LYS A 44 -3.53 -13.85 -14.25
CA LYS A 44 -4.63 -14.81 -14.44
C LYS A 44 -5.93 -14.15 -14.92
N HIS A 45 -6.04 -12.83 -14.82
CA HIS A 45 -7.17 -12.04 -15.30
C HIS A 45 -6.70 -10.66 -15.79
N ASN A 46 -6.53 -10.51 -17.11
CA ASN A 46 -5.94 -9.31 -17.71
C ASN A 46 -6.91 -8.12 -17.90
N GLY A 47 -8.18 -8.25 -17.49
CA GLY A 47 -9.18 -7.20 -17.66
C GLY A 47 -9.50 -6.87 -19.13
N ASN A 48 -9.18 -7.76 -20.08
CA ASN A 48 -9.23 -7.53 -21.52
C ASN A 48 -8.34 -6.38 -22.02
N HIS A 49 -7.29 -6.07 -21.26
CA HIS A 49 -6.35 -5.02 -21.63
C HIS A 49 -5.43 -5.49 -22.77
N PRO A 50 -5.15 -4.67 -23.83
CA PRO A 50 -4.38 -5.09 -24.99
C PRO A 50 -2.92 -5.50 -24.68
N ASP A 51 -2.30 -4.89 -23.66
CA ASP A 51 -0.96 -5.26 -23.19
C ASP A 51 -0.99 -6.32 -22.07
N GLY A 52 -2.18 -6.81 -21.71
CA GLY A 52 -2.37 -7.87 -20.71
C GLY A 52 -2.29 -9.25 -21.33
N LEU A 53 -1.38 -10.07 -20.85
CA LEU A 53 -1.23 -11.48 -21.23
C LEU A 53 -1.96 -12.36 -20.20
N LEU A 54 -2.65 -13.38 -20.67
CA LEU A 54 -3.28 -14.36 -19.79
C LEU A 54 -2.30 -15.49 -19.47
N TYR A 55 -2.12 -15.74 -18.16
CA TYR A 55 -1.37 -16.90 -17.70
C TYR A 55 -2.19 -18.19 -17.88
N ASP A 56 -1.56 -19.18 -18.51
CA ASP A 56 -2.11 -20.52 -18.67
C ASP A 56 -1.59 -21.43 -17.54
N ASP A 57 -2.46 -21.84 -16.63
CA ASP A 57 -2.12 -22.75 -15.53
C ASP A 57 -1.65 -24.15 -16.01
N ALA A 58 -1.90 -24.51 -17.28
CA ALA A 58 -1.46 -25.78 -17.88
C ALA A 58 -0.02 -25.77 -18.39
N GLN A 59 0.62 -24.59 -18.46
CA GLN A 59 1.99 -24.42 -18.97
C GLN A 59 2.93 -23.93 -17.86
N PRO A 60 4.20 -24.35 -17.85
CA PRO A 60 5.19 -23.76 -16.93
C PRO A 60 5.31 -22.25 -17.12
N LEU A 61 5.48 -21.51 -16.01
CA LEU A 61 5.63 -20.06 -16.04
C LEU A 61 6.81 -19.64 -16.93
N GLU A 62 7.91 -20.34 -16.83
CA GLU A 62 9.16 -20.07 -17.55
C GLU A 62 8.97 -20.07 -19.07
N THR A 63 8.08 -20.89 -19.59
CA THR A 63 7.79 -20.93 -21.05
C THR A 63 6.96 -19.73 -21.51
N GLN A 64 6.16 -19.15 -20.63
CA GLN A 64 5.23 -18.06 -20.96
C GLN A 64 5.87 -16.66 -20.86
N ILE A 65 7.03 -16.54 -20.20
CA ILE A 65 7.73 -15.28 -19.94
C ILE A 65 8.97 -15.08 -20.82
N GLN A 66 9.31 -16.04 -21.69
CA GLN A 66 10.54 -16.02 -22.49
C GLN A 66 10.43 -15.17 -23.75
N GLY A 67 11.55 -14.61 -24.18
CA GLY A 67 11.83 -14.16 -25.55
C GLY A 67 11.33 -12.77 -25.94
N TRP A 68 10.47 -12.12 -25.14
CA TRP A 68 9.98 -10.78 -25.49
C TRP A 68 10.63 -9.67 -24.66
N ALA A 69 10.79 -9.85 -23.36
CA ALA A 69 11.22 -8.81 -22.43
C ALA A 69 12.75 -8.67 -22.36
N ASP A 70 13.24 -7.43 -22.22
CA ASP A 70 14.61 -7.14 -21.81
C ASP A 70 14.79 -7.42 -20.32
N ILE A 71 13.74 -7.16 -19.51
CA ILE A 71 13.71 -7.43 -18.08
C ILE A 71 12.31 -7.90 -17.64
N ILE A 72 12.29 -8.82 -16.65
CA ILE A 72 11.06 -9.33 -16.03
C ILE A 72 10.96 -8.82 -14.61
N HIS A 73 9.78 -8.34 -14.21
CA HIS A 73 9.48 -7.92 -12.85
C HIS A 73 8.40 -8.80 -12.23
N PHE A 74 8.80 -9.68 -11.30
CA PHE A 74 7.88 -10.50 -10.53
C PHE A 74 7.35 -9.73 -9.33
N HIS A 75 6.02 -9.66 -9.18
CA HIS A 75 5.35 -9.08 -8.02
C HIS A 75 5.11 -10.10 -6.90
N PHE A 76 5.98 -11.09 -6.82
CA PHE A 76 6.04 -12.13 -5.80
C PHE A 76 7.45 -12.69 -5.73
N PRO A 77 7.82 -13.40 -4.66
CA PRO A 77 9.14 -14.03 -4.57
C PRO A 77 9.32 -15.11 -5.64
N TYR A 78 10.31 -14.91 -6.50
CA TYR A 78 10.72 -15.86 -7.55
C TYR A 78 12.24 -16.11 -7.46
N ASP A 79 12.67 -17.33 -7.69
CA ASP A 79 14.07 -17.75 -7.62
C ASP A 79 14.39 -18.84 -8.67
N GLY A 80 13.72 -18.77 -9.83
CA GLY A 80 13.98 -19.68 -10.94
C GLY A 80 15.21 -19.27 -11.75
N ASP A 81 15.79 -20.27 -12.44
CA ASP A 81 16.89 -20.05 -13.37
C ASP A 81 16.32 -19.75 -14.75
N ILE A 82 16.31 -18.48 -15.13
CA ILE A 82 15.86 -17.99 -16.44
C ILE A 82 16.93 -17.08 -17.06
N LYS A 83 16.98 -17.08 -18.41
CA LYS A 83 18.00 -16.30 -19.13
C LYS A 83 17.78 -14.80 -19.08
N THR A 84 16.52 -14.36 -19.09
CA THR A 84 16.17 -12.93 -19.05
C THR A 84 16.43 -12.39 -17.66
N PRO A 85 17.17 -11.27 -17.51
CA PRO A 85 17.35 -10.59 -16.22
C PRO A 85 16.01 -10.28 -15.56
N TYR A 86 15.96 -10.38 -14.22
CA TYR A 86 14.74 -10.13 -13.50
C TYR A 86 14.93 -9.51 -12.12
N VAL A 87 13.87 -8.87 -11.65
CA VAL A 87 13.74 -8.38 -10.27
C VAL A 87 12.45 -8.94 -9.66
N CYS A 88 12.41 -8.97 -8.32
CA CYS A 88 11.22 -9.33 -7.56
C CYS A 88 10.81 -8.17 -6.67
N THR A 89 9.51 -7.91 -6.50
CA THR A 89 9.01 -7.06 -5.43
C THR A 89 8.26 -7.89 -4.39
N GLU A 90 8.69 -7.79 -3.13
CA GLU A 90 7.96 -8.38 -2.00
C GLU A 90 6.91 -7.38 -1.50
N HIS A 91 5.63 -7.74 -1.63
CA HIS A 91 4.52 -6.86 -1.26
C HIS A 91 3.99 -7.06 0.17
N SER A 92 4.48 -8.09 0.87
CA SER A 92 4.01 -8.44 2.21
C SER A 92 5.16 -8.86 3.12
N ASN A 93 4.88 -8.97 4.41
CA ASN A 93 5.83 -9.62 5.32
C ASN A 93 5.69 -11.14 5.23
N SER A 94 6.82 -11.85 5.18
CA SER A 94 6.83 -13.31 5.24
C SER A 94 6.32 -13.82 6.59
N GLU A 95 5.60 -14.95 6.59
CA GLU A 95 5.13 -15.60 7.84
C GLU A 95 6.23 -16.41 8.54
N THR A 96 7.12 -16.97 7.74
CA THR A 96 8.24 -17.79 8.20
C THR A 96 9.55 -17.19 7.70
N PRO A 97 10.67 -17.45 8.37
CA PRO A 97 11.98 -17.09 7.85
C PRO A 97 12.16 -17.64 6.42
N ARG A 98 12.52 -16.76 5.50
CA ARG A 98 12.66 -17.07 4.08
C ARG A 98 13.86 -16.33 3.50
N GLN A 99 14.59 -16.99 2.62
CA GLN A 99 15.59 -16.36 1.76
C GLN A 99 14.93 -15.92 0.44
N PHE A 100 15.32 -14.76 -0.05
CA PHE A 100 14.82 -14.18 -1.30
C PHE A 100 15.93 -14.09 -2.36
N ASN A 101 15.55 -13.82 -3.60
CA ASN A 101 16.49 -13.50 -4.66
C ASN A 101 17.26 -12.22 -4.33
N ILE A 102 18.53 -12.13 -4.76
CA ILE A 102 19.41 -10.98 -4.49
C ILE A 102 18.84 -9.67 -5.09
N ASN A 103 18.06 -9.76 -6.16
CA ASN A 103 17.40 -8.64 -6.82
C ASN A 103 15.98 -8.42 -6.32
N THR A 104 15.71 -8.71 -5.03
CA THR A 104 14.42 -8.41 -4.41
C THR A 104 14.38 -6.96 -3.92
N ILE A 105 13.30 -6.28 -4.26
CA ILE A 105 12.98 -4.89 -3.93
C ILE A 105 11.88 -4.89 -2.87
N TYR A 106 12.03 -4.09 -1.83
CA TYR A 106 11.06 -3.93 -0.75
C TYR A 106 10.32 -2.59 -0.87
N LEU A 107 9.26 -2.38 -0.07
CA LEU A 107 8.35 -1.23 -0.26
C LEU A 107 8.68 -0.03 0.62
N SER A 108 9.59 -0.19 1.58
CA SER A 108 10.04 0.87 2.49
C SER A 108 11.39 0.50 3.09
N LYS A 109 12.07 1.47 3.68
CA LYS A 109 13.33 1.23 4.38
C LYS A 109 13.16 0.18 5.47
N LYS A 110 12.14 0.31 6.33
CA LYS A 110 11.88 -0.66 7.40
C LYS A 110 11.51 -2.04 6.86
N HIS A 111 10.80 -2.13 5.73
CA HIS A 111 10.49 -3.41 5.09
C HIS A 111 11.77 -4.10 4.58
N ALA A 112 12.70 -3.35 3.97
CA ALA A 112 14.01 -3.85 3.59
C ALA A 112 14.83 -4.29 4.81
N ASP A 113 14.95 -3.45 5.85
CA ASP A 113 15.67 -3.76 7.10
C ASP A 113 15.15 -5.04 7.77
N ASN A 114 13.84 -5.28 7.74
CA ASN A 114 13.21 -6.48 8.29
C ASN A 114 13.58 -7.74 7.51
N ASN A 115 14.07 -7.60 6.29
CA ASN A 115 14.51 -8.69 5.41
C ASN A 115 16.02 -8.69 5.16
N THR A 116 16.81 -8.01 5.99
CA THR A 116 18.28 -7.88 5.83
C THR A 116 18.70 -7.36 4.46
N ALA A 117 17.89 -6.49 3.87
CA ALA A 117 18.04 -5.90 2.55
C ALA A 117 18.31 -4.40 2.64
N THR A 118 18.77 -3.82 1.53
CA THR A 118 19.01 -2.39 1.39
C THR A 118 18.18 -1.76 0.27
N CYS A 119 17.76 -2.55 -0.71
CA CYS A 119 16.99 -2.06 -1.85
C CYS A 119 15.51 -1.95 -1.52
N TYR A 120 14.96 -0.76 -1.67
CA TYR A 120 13.52 -0.53 -1.56
C TYR A 120 13.07 0.56 -2.53
N VAL A 121 11.80 0.47 -2.94
CA VAL A 121 11.10 1.49 -3.74
C VAL A 121 9.73 1.71 -3.11
N HIS A 122 9.40 2.95 -2.79
CA HIS A 122 8.08 3.29 -2.28
C HIS A 122 7.01 3.07 -3.37
N ASN A 123 5.88 2.51 -2.98
CA ASN A 123 4.74 2.44 -3.89
C ASN A 123 4.25 3.84 -4.26
N GLY A 124 3.81 3.97 -5.52
CA GLY A 124 3.09 5.11 -6.02
C GLY A 124 1.74 4.69 -6.58
N LEU A 125 0.84 5.65 -6.73
CA LEU A 125 -0.47 5.44 -7.31
C LEU A 125 -0.67 6.29 -8.57
N PHE A 126 -1.54 5.81 -9.46
CA PHE A 126 -1.95 6.55 -10.64
C PHE A 126 -3.05 7.53 -10.24
N TRP A 127 -2.65 8.75 -9.87
CA TRP A 127 -3.54 9.76 -9.31
C TRP A 127 -4.74 10.14 -10.17
N PRO A 128 -4.72 10.05 -11.51
CA PRO A 128 -5.92 10.26 -12.31
C PRO A 128 -7.11 9.36 -11.94
N ASP A 129 -6.88 8.15 -11.39
CA ASP A 129 -7.95 7.26 -10.92
C ASP A 129 -8.64 7.76 -9.64
N TYR A 130 -8.06 8.76 -8.96
CA TYR A 130 -8.57 9.31 -7.70
C TYR A 130 -9.32 10.63 -7.88
N GLY A 131 -9.22 11.25 -9.05
CA GLY A 131 -9.80 12.55 -9.36
C GLY A 131 -9.16 13.71 -8.58
N GLU A 132 -9.76 14.88 -8.68
CA GLU A 132 -9.32 16.08 -7.97
C GLU A 132 -9.94 16.15 -6.58
N PRO A 133 -9.15 16.27 -5.50
CA PRO A 133 -9.70 16.32 -4.14
C PRO A 133 -10.37 17.65 -3.84
N ASN A 134 -11.47 17.61 -3.09
CA ASN A 134 -12.04 18.82 -2.51
C ASN A 134 -11.31 19.19 -1.22
N LEU A 135 -10.37 20.13 -1.31
CA LEU A 135 -9.53 20.55 -0.18
C LEU A 135 -10.16 21.61 0.73
N THR A 136 -11.28 22.20 0.34
CA THR A 136 -11.88 23.35 1.02
C THR A 136 -13.14 23.05 1.81
N SER A 137 -13.85 21.97 1.49
CA SER A 137 -15.14 21.66 2.12
C SER A 137 -14.99 21.21 3.58
N PRO A 138 -15.85 21.65 4.48
CA PRO A 138 -15.85 21.20 5.85
C PRO A 138 -16.19 19.70 5.94
N LYS A 139 -15.54 19.01 6.86
CA LYS A 139 -15.66 17.56 7.05
C LYS A 139 -16.05 17.28 8.49
N HIS A 140 -16.85 16.25 8.72
CA HIS A 140 -17.47 16.03 10.02
C HIS A 140 -17.15 14.66 10.65
N TYR A 141 -16.24 13.86 10.04
CA TYR A 141 -15.90 12.54 10.54
C TYR A 141 -14.45 12.16 10.26
N MET A 142 -13.93 11.18 10.98
CA MET A 142 -12.68 10.47 10.68
C MET A 142 -12.98 9.20 9.89
N HIS A 143 -11.98 8.62 9.22
CA HIS A 143 -12.16 7.34 8.55
C HIS A 143 -11.11 6.30 8.97
N PHE A 144 -11.48 5.04 8.78
CA PHE A 144 -10.63 3.86 8.80
C PHE A 144 -10.67 3.21 7.42
N LEU A 145 -9.51 2.88 6.85
CA LEU A 145 -9.41 2.28 5.52
C LEU A 145 -8.52 1.04 5.57
N ALA A 146 -9.09 -0.11 5.83
CA ALA A 146 -8.42 -1.41 5.78
C ALA A 146 -9.43 -2.55 5.97
N LYS A 147 -9.00 -3.80 5.71
CA LYS A 147 -9.81 -4.99 6.01
C LYS A 147 -10.04 -5.09 7.53
N ALA A 148 -11.24 -4.70 7.98
CA ALA A 148 -11.61 -4.57 9.39
C ALA A 148 -11.50 -5.90 10.18
N SER A 149 -11.61 -7.06 9.51
CA SER A 149 -11.44 -8.39 10.11
C SER A 149 -9.98 -8.72 10.45
N TRP A 150 -9.01 -7.99 9.90
CA TRP A 150 -7.59 -8.21 10.21
C TRP A 150 -7.22 -7.50 11.51
N ARG A 151 -6.94 -8.30 12.55
CA ARG A 151 -6.61 -7.77 13.90
C ARG A 151 -5.43 -6.82 13.91
N ILE A 152 -4.46 -7.04 13.03
CA ILE A 152 -3.27 -6.20 12.89
C ILE A 152 -3.58 -4.78 12.38
N LYS A 153 -4.72 -4.58 11.71
CA LYS A 153 -5.20 -3.26 11.27
C LYS A 153 -5.90 -2.47 12.39
N ASN A 154 -6.19 -3.12 13.53
CA ASN A 154 -6.60 -2.51 14.78
C ASN A 154 -7.83 -1.59 14.70
N LEU A 155 -8.91 -2.07 14.09
CA LEU A 155 -10.17 -1.30 14.10
C LEU A 155 -10.63 -0.97 15.53
N GLN A 156 -10.38 -1.85 16.53
CA GLN A 156 -10.73 -1.57 17.93
C GLN A 156 -10.01 -0.32 18.46
N GLY A 157 -8.70 -0.22 18.19
CA GLY A 157 -7.92 0.97 18.54
C GLY A 157 -8.41 2.22 17.81
N THR A 158 -8.73 2.11 16.52
CA THR A 158 -9.32 3.21 15.75
C THR A 158 -10.61 3.71 16.37
N VAL A 159 -11.53 2.81 16.73
CA VAL A 159 -12.81 3.18 17.38
C VAL A 159 -12.56 3.79 18.76
N ARG A 160 -11.59 3.28 19.54
CA ARG A 160 -11.20 3.86 20.85
C ARG A 160 -10.74 5.30 20.69
N ILE A 161 -9.83 5.57 19.75
CA ILE A 161 -9.31 6.92 19.46
C ILE A 161 -10.46 7.84 19.00
N ALA A 162 -11.26 7.42 18.02
CA ALA A 162 -12.35 8.22 17.51
C ALA A 162 -13.40 8.57 18.59
N LYS A 163 -13.77 7.59 19.45
CA LYS A 163 -14.68 7.81 20.59
C LYS A 163 -14.08 8.77 21.62
N GLY A 164 -12.80 8.59 21.97
CA GLY A 164 -12.09 9.46 22.92
C GLY A 164 -11.97 10.90 22.41
N ALA A 165 -11.85 11.07 21.10
CA ALA A 165 -11.85 12.38 20.44
C ALA A 165 -13.27 12.96 20.19
N GLY A 166 -14.34 12.21 20.49
CA GLY A 166 -15.71 12.64 20.24
C GLY A 166 -16.12 12.63 18.75
N MET A 167 -15.29 12.04 17.89
CA MET A 167 -15.44 12.11 16.42
C MET A 167 -16.28 10.93 15.88
N PRO A 168 -17.23 11.18 14.94
CA PRO A 168 -17.80 10.13 14.13
C PRO A 168 -16.75 9.42 13.29
N LEU A 169 -16.96 8.13 12.99
CA LEU A 169 -16.05 7.29 12.24
C LEU A 169 -16.75 6.55 11.09
N GLN A 170 -16.21 6.70 9.89
CA GLN A 170 -16.56 5.88 8.72
C GLN A 170 -15.57 4.72 8.61
N VAL A 171 -16.07 3.49 8.56
CA VAL A 171 -15.26 2.26 8.48
C VAL A 171 -15.37 1.72 7.04
N LEU A 172 -14.29 1.87 6.29
CA LEU A 172 -14.16 1.40 4.92
C LEU A 172 -13.32 0.11 4.92
N GLY A 173 -13.97 -1.03 4.67
CA GLY A 173 -13.29 -2.33 4.58
C GLY A 173 -13.86 -3.41 5.49
N GLY A 174 -15.12 -3.35 5.86
CA GLY A 174 -15.80 -4.40 6.62
C GLY A 174 -17.21 -4.05 7.06
N HIS A 175 -17.90 -5.05 7.56
CA HIS A 175 -19.28 -4.94 8.05
C HIS A 175 -19.33 -5.07 9.56
N ARG A 176 -20.27 -4.38 10.20
CA ARG A 176 -20.43 -4.33 11.66
C ARG A 176 -20.56 -5.72 12.29
N PHE A 177 -21.31 -6.63 11.69
CA PHE A 177 -21.62 -7.95 12.25
C PHE A 177 -20.57 -9.03 11.91
N ASN A 178 -19.61 -8.77 11.04
CA ASN A 178 -18.50 -9.69 10.74
C ASN A 178 -17.36 -9.64 11.77
N ILE A 179 -17.51 -8.84 12.82
CA ILE A 179 -16.48 -8.67 13.84
C ILE A 179 -16.82 -9.59 15.01
N ARG A 180 -16.13 -10.71 15.09
CA ARG A 180 -16.36 -11.81 16.04
C ARG A 180 -16.13 -11.48 17.53
N ARG A 181 -15.96 -10.21 17.94
CA ARG A 181 -15.69 -9.83 19.34
C ARG A 181 -16.48 -8.62 19.77
N ASN A 182 -17.20 -8.77 20.88
CA ASN A 182 -17.98 -7.76 21.59
C ASN A 182 -18.78 -6.82 20.66
N PRO A 183 -19.91 -7.26 20.13
CA PRO A 183 -20.72 -6.47 19.21
C PRO A 183 -21.15 -5.12 19.82
N TYR A 184 -21.29 -5.04 21.16
CA TYR A 184 -21.66 -3.81 21.87
C TYR A 184 -20.62 -2.68 21.72
N PHE A 185 -19.34 -3.01 21.51
CA PHE A 185 -18.30 -2.02 21.27
C PHE A 185 -18.54 -1.21 19.99
N TYR A 186 -19.17 -1.82 19.00
CA TYR A 186 -19.47 -1.23 17.70
C TYR A 186 -20.91 -0.68 17.60
N LEU A 187 -21.73 -0.84 18.66
CA LEU A 187 -23.06 -0.26 18.74
C LEU A 187 -22.94 1.23 19.08
N SER A 188 -22.89 2.06 18.07
CA SER A 188 -22.89 3.51 18.19
C SER A 188 -23.44 4.13 16.90
N ASN A 189 -24.27 5.13 17.01
CA ASN A 189 -24.76 5.94 15.87
C ASN A 189 -23.63 6.79 15.23
N LYS A 190 -22.50 6.94 15.90
CA LYS A 190 -21.30 7.62 15.38
C LYS A 190 -20.40 6.71 14.55
N LEU A 191 -20.69 5.41 14.43
CA LEU A 191 -19.92 4.44 13.66
C LEU A 191 -20.71 3.95 12.45
N ASN A 192 -20.24 4.27 11.25
CA ASN A 192 -20.85 3.84 9.99
C ASN A 192 -19.92 2.86 9.25
N PHE A 193 -20.45 1.70 8.88
CA PHE A 193 -19.73 0.65 8.17
C PHE A 193 -20.20 0.59 6.72
N HIS A 194 -19.25 0.67 5.78
CA HIS A 194 -19.54 0.73 4.34
C HIS A 194 -19.23 -0.58 3.59
N GLY A 195 -18.77 -1.62 4.29
CA GLY A 195 -18.30 -2.84 3.62
C GLY A 195 -16.97 -2.63 2.92
N MET A 196 -16.72 -3.46 1.90
CA MET A 196 -15.58 -3.30 1.00
C MET A 196 -15.98 -2.32 -0.11
N VAL A 197 -15.52 -1.08 0.00
CA VAL A 197 -15.79 -0.01 -0.98
C VAL A 197 -14.56 0.26 -1.83
N GLY A 198 -14.77 0.60 -3.10
CA GLY A 198 -13.73 0.95 -4.06
C GLY A 198 -14.14 2.14 -4.93
N GLY A 199 -13.32 2.48 -5.93
CA GLY A 199 -13.61 3.50 -6.92
C GLY A 199 -14.04 4.85 -6.34
N GLN A 200 -14.95 5.53 -7.03
CA GLN A 200 -15.41 6.88 -6.67
C GLN A 200 -16.06 6.93 -5.29
N GLN A 201 -16.86 5.92 -4.90
CA GLN A 201 -17.50 5.88 -3.59
C GLN A 201 -16.46 5.92 -2.45
N LYS A 202 -15.37 5.15 -2.57
CA LYS A 202 -14.26 5.19 -1.60
C LYS A 202 -13.62 6.58 -1.57
N ASN A 203 -13.33 7.14 -2.74
CA ASN A 203 -12.66 8.43 -2.86
C ASN A 203 -13.52 9.54 -2.23
N ASP A 204 -14.83 9.56 -2.47
CA ASP A 204 -15.77 10.53 -1.89
C ASP A 204 -15.84 10.42 -0.36
N LEU A 205 -15.89 9.20 0.18
CA LEU A 205 -15.91 8.98 1.63
C LEU A 205 -14.60 9.46 2.29
N ILE A 206 -13.46 9.25 1.65
CA ILE A 206 -12.18 9.74 2.15
C ILE A 206 -12.08 11.26 2.01
N ALA A 207 -12.36 11.82 0.82
CA ALA A 207 -12.29 13.27 0.56
C ALA A 207 -13.20 14.08 1.51
N ASN A 208 -14.33 13.50 1.93
CA ASN A 208 -15.23 14.07 2.91
C ASN A 208 -14.85 13.79 4.38
N SER A 209 -13.71 13.21 4.66
CA SER A 209 -13.20 12.96 6.00
C SER A 209 -12.27 14.07 6.50
N LYS A 210 -12.18 14.22 7.81
CA LYS A 210 -11.18 15.07 8.47
C LYS A 210 -9.78 14.46 8.48
N GLY A 211 -9.67 13.11 8.49
CA GLY A 211 -8.39 12.42 8.54
C GLY A 211 -8.54 10.90 8.68
N LEU A 212 -7.43 10.21 8.47
CA LEU A 212 -7.28 8.77 8.64
C LEU A 212 -6.80 8.44 10.06
N ILE A 213 -7.47 7.50 10.75
CA ILE A 213 -6.96 6.88 11.97
C ILE A 213 -6.48 5.48 11.63
N PHE A 214 -5.16 5.23 11.71
CA PHE A 214 -4.51 4.01 11.23
C PHE A 214 -3.53 3.42 12.27
N PRO A 215 -3.99 3.03 13.47
CA PRO A 215 -3.14 2.56 14.56
C PRO A 215 -2.79 1.08 14.39
N VAL A 216 -2.14 0.71 13.31
CA VAL A 216 -1.76 -0.67 12.98
C VAL A 216 -0.86 -1.29 14.06
N LEU A 217 -0.98 -2.61 14.25
CA LEU A 217 -0.24 -3.36 15.27
C LEU A 217 0.78 -4.32 14.63
N TRP A 218 1.36 -3.95 13.52
CA TRP A 218 2.39 -4.70 12.84
C TRP A 218 3.30 -3.78 12.03
N HIS A 219 4.44 -4.30 11.61
CA HIS A 219 5.28 -3.56 10.68
C HIS A 219 4.61 -3.51 9.30
N GLU A 220 3.84 -2.46 9.04
CA GLU A 220 3.18 -2.25 7.75
C GLU A 220 4.23 -2.15 6.64
N PRO A 221 4.22 -3.00 5.59
CA PRO A 221 5.23 -2.94 4.54
C PRO A 221 5.27 -1.60 3.81
N PHE A 222 4.09 -1.00 3.57
CA PHE A 222 3.95 0.33 2.99
C PHE A 222 2.74 1.08 3.55
N GLY A 223 1.51 0.70 3.16
CA GLY A 223 0.29 1.37 3.61
C GLY A 223 -0.34 2.26 2.54
N LEU A 224 -0.85 1.67 1.46
CA LEU A 224 -1.54 2.40 0.39
C LEU A 224 -2.67 3.29 0.91
N ALA A 225 -3.42 2.84 1.93
CA ALA A 225 -4.47 3.61 2.59
C ALA A 225 -3.99 4.98 3.11
N VAL A 226 -2.72 5.07 3.51
CA VAL A 226 -2.10 6.31 4.02
C VAL A 226 -1.91 7.29 2.88
N ILE A 227 -1.27 6.88 1.78
CA ILE A 227 -1.03 7.77 0.65
C ILE A 227 -2.32 8.14 -0.10
N GLU A 228 -3.31 7.24 -0.17
CA GLU A 228 -4.66 7.54 -0.69
C GLU A 228 -5.34 8.64 0.14
N SER A 229 -5.25 8.52 1.47
CA SER A 229 -5.84 9.51 2.38
C SER A 229 -5.14 10.86 2.29
N LEU A 230 -3.81 10.88 2.27
CA LEU A 230 -3.01 12.10 2.08
C LEU A 230 -3.34 12.77 0.75
N TYR A 231 -3.40 12.01 -0.36
CA TYR A 231 -3.75 12.57 -1.67
C TYR A 231 -5.13 13.26 -1.67
N LEU A 232 -6.11 12.67 -0.96
CA LEU A 232 -7.43 13.26 -0.81
C LEU A 232 -7.51 14.33 0.29
N GLY A 233 -6.35 14.82 0.76
CA GLY A 233 -6.23 15.93 1.68
C GLY A 233 -6.50 15.56 3.14
N CYS A 234 -6.36 14.31 3.53
CA CYS A 234 -6.62 13.84 4.89
C CYS A 234 -5.32 13.59 5.65
N PRO A 235 -5.04 14.31 6.75
CA PRO A 235 -3.92 14.01 7.63
C PRO A 235 -4.08 12.63 8.27
N VAL A 236 -2.95 12.05 8.71
CA VAL A 236 -2.85 10.68 9.19
C VAL A 236 -2.46 10.61 10.66
N PHE A 237 -3.20 9.81 11.43
CA PHE A 237 -2.96 9.51 12.84
C PHE A 237 -2.67 8.02 12.96
N ALA A 238 -1.40 7.64 13.08
CA ALA A 238 -0.96 6.25 12.97
C ALA A 238 0.07 5.85 14.03
N THR A 239 0.30 4.54 14.16
CA THR A 239 1.43 4.04 14.93
C THR A 239 2.73 4.14 14.12
N PRO A 240 3.92 4.27 14.78
CA PRO A 240 5.21 4.40 14.08
C PRO A 240 5.76 3.05 13.60
N PHE A 241 4.90 2.08 13.23
CA PHE A 241 5.32 0.73 12.88
C PHE A 241 5.43 0.52 11.36
N GLY A 242 6.53 -0.10 10.93
CA GLY A 242 6.80 -0.37 9.52
C GLY A 242 7.15 0.89 8.73
N ALA A 243 6.49 1.09 7.60
CA ALA A 243 6.76 2.19 6.68
C ALA A 243 6.22 3.55 7.16
N MET A 244 5.46 3.62 8.25
CA MET A 244 4.80 4.86 8.67
C MET A 244 5.76 6.04 8.85
N PRO A 245 6.97 5.88 9.47
CA PRO A 245 7.95 6.97 9.56
C PRO A 245 8.52 7.44 8.21
N ASP A 246 8.49 6.58 7.18
CA ASP A 246 8.95 6.95 5.84
C ASP A 246 7.90 7.77 5.07
N ILE A 247 6.62 7.65 5.44
CA ILE A 247 5.49 8.19 4.69
C ILE A 247 4.87 9.42 5.35
N VAL A 248 4.79 9.44 6.68
CA VAL A 248 4.06 10.46 7.44
C VAL A 248 5.03 11.40 8.12
N SER A 249 5.21 12.61 7.56
CA SER A 249 5.93 13.70 8.20
C SER A 249 5.06 14.42 9.25
N GLN A 250 5.67 15.23 10.11
CA GLN A 250 4.96 16.03 11.11
C GLN A 250 3.99 17.06 10.52
N GLU A 251 4.17 17.43 9.25
CA GLU A 251 3.30 18.37 8.53
C GLU A 251 1.99 17.73 8.08
N VAL A 252 1.97 16.39 7.91
CA VAL A 252 0.82 15.67 7.34
C VAL A 252 0.21 14.66 8.30
N GLY A 253 0.70 14.56 9.55
CA GLY A 253 0.12 13.65 10.53
C GLY A 253 0.86 13.53 11.84
N VAL A 254 0.41 12.59 12.67
CA VAL A 254 1.04 12.26 13.97
C VAL A 254 1.27 10.75 14.04
N LEU A 255 2.49 10.40 14.44
CA LEU A 255 2.88 9.03 14.73
C LEU A 255 3.09 8.81 16.22
N SER A 256 2.36 7.90 16.83
CA SER A 256 2.52 7.50 18.22
C SER A 256 2.00 6.10 18.47
N ASP A 257 2.61 5.38 19.38
CA ASP A 257 2.11 4.09 19.91
C ASP A 257 1.23 4.27 21.16
N SER A 258 0.94 5.53 21.56
CA SER A 258 0.03 5.88 22.66
C SER A 258 -1.37 6.20 22.14
N TYR A 259 -2.38 5.56 22.73
CA TYR A 259 -3.79 5.88 22.47
C TYR A 259 -4.14 7.30 22.90
N ALA A 260 -3.60 7.76 24.03
CA ALA A 260 -3.86 9.10 24.55
C ALA A 260 -3.33 10.16 23.58
N VAL A 261 -2.07 10.04 23.15
CA VAL A 261 -1.44 10.99 22.21
C VAL A 261 -2.21 11.05 20.89
N LEU A 262 -2.56 9.91 20.30
CA LEU A 262 -3.33 9.89 19.04
C LEU A 262 -4.74 10.46 19.23
N THR A 263 -5.37 10.25 20.41
CA THR A 263 -6.70 10.82 20.70
C THR A 263 -6.64 12.34 20.77
N GLU A 264 -5.66 12.92 21.48
CA GLU A 264 -5.48 14.37 21.54
C GLU A 264 -5.14 14.96 20.17
N ALA A 265 -4.28 14.29 19.40
CA ALA A 265 -3.94 14.72 18.05
C ALA A 265 -5.18 14.76 17.12
N VAL A 266 -6.09 13.79 17.23
CA VAL A 266 -7.35 13.75 16.46
C VAL A 266 -8.30 14.88 16.87
N LYS A 267 -8.33 15.29 18.15
CA LYS A 267 -9.11 16.48 18.59
C LYS A 267 -8.65 17.75 17.88
N ASP A 268 -7.34 17.85 17.66
CA ASP A 268 -6.68 19.02 17.03
C ASP A 268 -6.43 18.80 15.51
N VAL A 269 -7.24 17.98 14.85
CA VAL A 269 -7.07 17.66 13.41
C VAL A 269 -7.11 18.90 12.52
N ALA A 270 -7.77 19.98 12.94
CA ALA A 270 -7.92 21.21 12.18
C ALA A 270 -6.59 21.96 11.94
N ARG A 271 -5.53 21.66 12.71
CA ARG A 271 -4.20 22.28 12.54
C ARG A 271 -3.51 21.85 11.24
N PHE A 272 -3.92 20.71 10.64
CA PHE A 272 -3.29 20.18 9.44
C PHE A 272 -3.88 20.83 8.18
N ASP A 273 -2.99 21.34 7.33
CA ASP A 273 -3.38 21.85 6.01
C ASP A 273 -3.63 20.70 5.05
N ARG A 274 -4.87 20.63 4.54
CA ARG A 274 -5.30 19.61 3.58
C ARG A 274 -4.54 19.69 2.25
N ARG A 275 -4.14 20.89 1.84
CA ARG A 275 -3.33 21.11 0.65
C ARG A 275 -1.92 20.54 0.84
N ALA A 276 -1.31 20.77 2.00
CA ALA A 276 -0.01 20.17 2.32
C ALA A 276 -0.06 18.64 2.30
N CYS A 277 -1.11 18.02 2.85
CA CYS A 277 -1.31 16.57 2.75
C CYS A 277 -1.39 16.09 1.28
N HIS A 278 -2.17 16.78 0.46
CA HIS A 278 -2.31 16.45 -0.98
C HIS A 278 -0.99 16.56 -1.73
N GLU A 279 -0.29 17.70 -1.61
CA GLU A 279 0.97 17.93 -2.31
C GLU A 279 2.06 16.96 -1.86
N HIS A 280 2.09 16.59 -0.58
CA HIS A 280 3.00 15.58 -0.06
C HIS A 280 2.80 14.22 -0.76
N ALA A 281 1.56 13.74 -0.86
CA ALA A 281 1.28 12.49 -1.55
C ALA A 281 1.56 12.57 -3.05
N LYS A 282 1.13 13.67 -3.69
CA LYS A 282 1.26 13.89 -5.13
C LYS A 282 2.73 13.92 -5.57
N SER A 283 3.60 14.55 -4.80
CA SER A 283 5.02 14.69 -5.13
C SER A 283 5.82 13.43 -4.85
N HIS A 284 5.59 12.76 -3.71
CA HIS A 284 6.44 11.65 -3.26
C HIS A 284 5.94 10.27 -3.68
N PHE A 285 4.62 10.09 -3.85
CA PHE A 285 4.01 8.77 -4.06
C PHE A 285 3.21 8.68 -5.36
N SER A 286 3.67 9.40 -6.40
CA SER A 286 3.09 9.29 -7.73
C SER A 286 3.61 8.05 -8.47
N HIS A 287 2.83 7.57 -9.42
CA HIS A 287 3.24 6.53 -10.37
C HIS A 287 4.54 6.89 -11.10
N MET A 288 4.76 8.18 -11.40
CA MET A 288 5.97 8.65 -12.07
C MET A 288 7.21 8.55 -11.18
N ALA A 289 7.10 8.94 -9.90
CA ALA A 289 8.21 8.82 -8.95
C ALA A 289 8.56 7.34 -8.72
N MET A 290 7.55 6.49 -8.52
CA MET A 290 7.74 5.05 -8.38
C MET A 290 8.37 4.44 -9.63
N SER A 291 7.88 4.77 -10.83
CA SER A 291 8.41 4.20 -12.07
C SER A 291 9.86 4.54 -12.31
N LYS A 292 10.28 5.80 -12.06
CA LYS A 292 11.69 6.18 -12.17
C LYS A 292 12.59 5.37 -11.25
N ALA A 293 12.18 5.22 -9.97
CA ALA A 293 12.96 4.44 -9.01
C ALA A 293 13.08 2.95 -9.39
N TYR A 294 12.02 2.34 -9.95
CA TYR A 294 12.09 0.99 -10.47
C TYR A 294 12.97 0.89 -11.73
N LEU A 295 12.92 1.87 -12.63
CA LEU A 295 13.77 1.89 -13.82
C LEU A 295 15.25 1.96 -13.45
N ASP A 296 15.63 2.76 -12.45
CA ASP A 296 17.00 2.77 -11.92
C ASP A 296 17.44 1.38 -11.41
N CYS A 297 16.53 0.65 -10.74
CA CYS A 297 16.79 -0.74 -10.31
C CYS A 297 16.97 -1.67 -11.53
N TYR A 298 16.15 -1.51 -12.56
CA TYR A 298 16.24 -2.35 -13.76
C TYR A 298 17.54 -2.11 -14.52
N GLU A 299 17.95 -0.86 -14.70
CA GLU A 299 19.21 -0.49 -15.37
C GLU A 299 20.42 -1.11 -14.65
N ARG A 300 20.44 -1.07 -13.32
CA ARG A 300 21.48 -1.71 -12.52
C ARG A 300 21.54 -3.22 -12.76
N VAL A 301 20.39 -3.89 -12.76
CA VAL A 301 20.34 -5.36 -13.01
C VAL A 301 20.74 -5.70 -14.43
N LEU A 302 20.34 -4.90 -15.42
CA LEU A 302 20.76 -5.07 -16.81
C LEU A 302 22.26 -4.83 -17.02
N ALA A 303 22.87 -3.97 -16.19
CA ALA A 303 24.31 -3.76 -16.14
C ALA A 303 25.08 -4.88 -15.40
N GLY A 304 24.37 -5.88 -14.88
CA GLY A 304 24.97 -7.02 -14.14
C GLY A 304 25.21 -6.74 -12.65
N GLU A 305 24.66 -5.65 -12.11
CA GLU A 305 24.75 -5.35 -10.67
C GLU A 305 23.69 -6.11 -9.88
N SER A 306 24.02 -6.43 -8.62
CA SER A 306 23.05 -6.91 -7.65
C SER A 306 22.40 -5.75 -6.89
N LEU A 307 21.08 -5.82 -6.64
CA LEU A 307 20.36 -4.77 -5.91
C LEU A 307 20.65 -4.79 -4.41
N ASN A 308 20.95 -5.96 -3.84
CA ASN A 308 21.31 -6.10 -2.43
C ASN A 308 22.73 -6.67 -2.30
N PRO A 309 23.45 -6.38 -1.21
CA PRO A 309 24.83 -6.86 -1.01
C PRO A 309 24.94 -8.38 -0.81
N SER A 310 23.84 -9.01 -0.41
CA SER A 310 23.69 -10.46 -0.26
C SER A 310 22.22 -10.84 -0.47
N ARG A 311 21.93 -12.13 -0.59
CA ARG A 311 20.54 -12.61 -0.67
C ARG A 311 19.78 -12.22 0.60
N PRO A 312 18.66 -11.44 0.48
CA PRO A 312 17.87 -11.04 1.63
C PRO A 312 17.29 -12.23 2.40
N VAL A 313 17.20 -12.08 3.71
CA VAL A 313 16.59 -13.09 4.60
C VAL A 313 15.60 -12.41 5.54
N SER A 314 14.36 -12.90 5.59
CA SER A 314 13.38 -12.36 6.50
C SER A 314 13.74 -12.67 7.96
N LYS A 315 13.71 -11.64 8.81
CA LYS A 315 13.94 -11.79 10.25
C LYS A 315 12.80 -12.60 10.89
N PRO A 316 13.06 -13.34 11.95
CA PRO A 316 12.00 -14.02 12.68
C PRO A 316 11.01 -13.01 13.29
N ASN A 317 9.75 -13.40 13.42
CA ASN A 317 8.69 -12.62 14.07
C ASN A 317 8.37 -11.25 13.44
N ILE A 318 8.66 -11.02 12.15
CA ILE A 318 8.30 -9.76 11.45
C ILE A 318 6.79 -9.49 11.55
N LYS A 319 5.96 -10.53 11.54
CA LYS A 319 4.50 -10.42 11.71
C LYS A 319 4.04 -10.37 13.18
N ALA A 320 4.97 -10.38 14.14
CA ALA A 320 4.59 -10.28 15.55
C ALA A 320 3.78 -8.99 15.79
N ARG A 321 2.70 -9.16 16.56
CA ARG A 321 1.82 -8.05 16.87
C ARG A 321 2.52 -7.06 17.80
N GLN A 322 2.62 -5.82 17.38
CA GLN A 322 3.09 -4.70 18.18
C GLN A 322 2.03 -4.31 19.22
N LYS A 323 2.43 -3.57 20.25
CA LYS A 323 1.54 -3.10 21.31
C LYS A 323 1.46 -1.58 21.27
N MET A 324 0.33 -1.05 21.71
CA MET A 324 0.15 0.36 22.01
C MET A 324 0.00 0.55 23.51
N SER A 325 0.48 1.67 24.03
CA SER A 325 0.31 2.08 25.41
C SER A 325 -1.04 2.77 25.62
N ASP A 326 -1.51 2.76 26.86
CA ASP A 326 -2.71 3.49 27.28
C ASP A 326 -2.39 4.95 27.67
N GLU A 327 -1.12 5.21 28.03
CA GLU A 327 -0.56 6.52 28.39
C GLU A 327 -0.15 7.36 27.19
#